data_6583affa2ba2b6aad7693b00661227a8
#
_entry.id   6583affa2ba2b6aad7693b00661227a8
#
_cell.length_a   1.000
_cell.length_b   1.000
_cell.length_c   1.000
_cell.angle_alpha   90.00
_cell.angle_beta   90.00
_cell.angle_gamma   90.00
#
_symmetry.space_group_name_H-M   'P 1'
#
loop_
_entity.id
_entity.type
_entity.pdbx_description
1 polymer ?
#
loop_
_entity_poly.entity_id
_entity_poly.type
_entity_poly.pdbx_seq_one_letter_code
_entity_poly.pdbx_strand_id
1 'polypeptide(L)'
;MIKKLIAWIQKLKKTNTPFSEMRLVFSTTELHLATLKKLHLEEEGIPVFIIDKRDSSYNAFGEIELYVHQNFILKAKYLISKENE
;
A
#
# COMPACT_ATOMS: atom_id res chain seq x y z
N MET A 1 -0.44 15.89 -20.20
CA MET A 1 -0.65 15.41 -18.86
C MET A 1 -1.13 13.99 -18.83
N ILE A 2 -2.09 13.66 -19.67
CA ILE A 2 -2.57 12.28 -19.77
C ILE A 2 -1.46 11.35 -20.18
N LYS A 3 -0.56 11.83 -21.04
CA LYS A 3 0.56 11.01 -21.48
C LYS A 3 1.48 10.63 -20.34
N LYS A 4 1.66 11.52 -19.37
CA LYS A 4 2.48 11.22 -18.20
C LYS A 4 1.86 10.12 -17.36
N LEU A 5 0.56 10.18 -17.19
CA LEU A 5 -0.14 9.16 -16.42
C LEU A 5 -0.03 7.80 -17.08
N ILE A 6 -0.21 7.79 -18.41
CA ILE A 6 -0.13 6.53 -19.14
C ILE A 6 1.26 5.95 -19.07
N ALA A 7 2.28 6.79 -19.22
CA ALA A 7 3.66 6.33 -19.13
C ALA A 7 3.98 5.76 -17.76
N TRP A 8 3.46 6.41 -16.74
CA TRP A 8 3.65 5.95 -15.35
C TRP A 8 3.02 4.59 -15.14
N ILE A 9 1.79 4.41 -15.62
CA ILE A 9 1.09 3.15 -15.48
C ILE A 9 1.80 2.04 -16.23
N GLN A 10 2.30 2.33 -17.43
CA GLN A 10 3.03 1.35 -18.21
C GLN A 10 4.33 0.96 -17.53
N LYS A 11 4.96 1.92 -16.88
CA LYS A 11 6.18 1.64 -16.15
C LYS A 11 5.92 0.68 -15.00
N LEU A 12 4.80 0.87 -14.31
CA LEU A 12 4.42 -0.03 -13.24
C LEU A 12 4.18 -1.44 -13.75
N LYS A 13 3.51 -1.55 -14.90
CA LYS A 13 3.25 -2.85 -15.49
C LYS A 13 4.54 -3.56 -15.87
N LYS A 14 5.50 -2.80 -16.37
CA LYS A 14 6.76 -3.38 -16.80
C LYS A 14 7.61 -3.85 -15.65
N THR A 15 7.58 -3.13 -14.55
CA THR A 15 8.41 -3.49 -13.40
C THR A 15 7.91 -4.77 -12.75
N ASN A 16 6.60 -5.00 -12.79
CA ASN A 16 6.02 -6.27 -12.37
C ASN A 16 6.67 -6.82 -11.11
N THR A 17 6.63 -6.03 -10.03
CA THR A 17 7.26 -6.40 -8.78
C THR A 17 6.64 -7.67 -8.20
N PRO A 18 7.45 -8.71 -7.96
CA PRO A 18 6.91 -9.93 -7.34
C PRO A 18 6.38 -9.64 -5.94
N PHE A 19 5.28 -10.29 -5.59
CA PHE A 19 4.70 -10.11 -4.28
C PHE A 19 5.69 -10.51 -3.17
N SER A 20 6.61 -11.39 -3.48
CA SER A 20 7.62 -11.81 -2.50
C SER A 20 8.51 -10.65 -2.04
N GLU A 21 8.58 -9.58 -2.82
CA GLU A 21 9.36 -8.41 -2.45
C GLU A 21 8.54 -7.38 -1.70
N MET A 22 7.25 -7.64 -1.52
CA MET A 22 6.38 -6.73 -0.80
C MET A 22 6.38 -7.07 0.68
N ARG A 23 6.21 -6.05 1.50
CA ARG A 23 6.20 -6.22 2.95
C ARG A 23 5.00 -5.51 3.55
N LEU A 24 4.39 -6.16 4.52
CA LEU A 24 3.25 -5.60 5.23
C LEU A 24 3.70 -4.43 6.10
N VAL A 25 3.03 -3.30 5.98
CA VAL A 25 3.37 -2.12 6.79
C VAL A 25 2.22 -1.71 7.69
N PHE A 26 0.99 -2.10 7.38
CA PHE A 26 -0.16 -1.66 8.15
C PHE A 26 -1.34 -2.55 7.85
N SER A 27 -2.14 -2.83 8.87
CA SER A 27 -3.39 -3.57 8.68
C SER A 27 -4.45 -2.96 9.58
N THR A 28 -5.69 -3.00 9.11
CA THR A 28 -6.80 -2.44 9.85
C THR A 28 -8.10 -3.05 9.35
N THR A 29 -9.12 -2.98 10.17
CA THR A 29 -10.45 -3.42 9.75
C THR A 29 -11.26 -2.26 9.19
N GLU A 30 -10.75 -1.03 9.26
CA GLU A 30 -11.48 0.15 8.81
C GLU A 30 -10.93 0.65 7.49
N LEU A 31 -11.82 0.71 6.50
CA LEU A 31 -11.42 1.11 5.15
C LEU A 31 -10.89 2.54 5.11
N HIS A 32 -11.52 3.45 5.83
CA HIS A 32 -11.08 4.85 5.77
C HIS A 32 -9.68 5.03 6.33
N LEU A 33 -9.33 4.27 7.37
CA LEU A 33 -7.96 4.31 7.90
C LEU A 33 -6.96 3.78 6.89
N ALA A 34 -7.29 2.67 6.25
CA ALA A 34 -6.41 2.10 5.23
C ALA A 34 -6.20 3.10 4.10
N THR A 35 -7.27 3.75 3.67
CA THR A 35 -7.18 4.71 2.59
C THR A 35 -6.33 5.91 2.97
N LEU A 36 -6.49 6.41 4.19
CA LEU A 36 -5.70 7.55 4.64
C LEU A 36 -4.22 7.22 4.71
N LYS A 37 -3.89 6.05 5.25
CA LYS A 37 -2.50 5.63 5.32
C LYS A 37 -1.92 5.46 3.92
N LYS A 38 -2.70 4.85 3.03
CA LYS A 38 -2.26 4.65 1.66
C LYS A 38 -1.97 5.99 0.98
N LEU A 39 -2.90 6.95 1.11
CA LEU A 39 -2.72 8.26 0.50
C LEU A 39 -1.50 8.97 1.07
N HIS A 40 -1.31 8.88 2.37
CA HIS A 40 -0.16 9.52 3.00
C HIS A 40 1.15 8.98 2.46
N LEU A 41 1.25 7.65 2.35
CA LEU A 41 2.46 7.05 1.86
C LEU A 41 2.69 7.39 0.38
N GLU A 42 1.63 7.41 -0.40
CA GLU A 42 1.76 7.73 -1.82
C GLU A 42 2.16 9.18 -2.04
N GLU A 43 1.73 10.07 -1.15
CA GLU A 43 2.15 11.46 -1.23
C GLU A 43 3.66 11.60 -0.99
N GLU A 44 4.21 10.66 -0.24
CA GLU A 44 5.65 10.65 0.04
C GLU A 44 6.43 9.88 -1.01
N GLY A 45 5.76 9.47 -2.08
CA GLY A 45 6.43 8.80 -3.18
C GLY A 45 6.56 7.30 -3.00
N ILE A 46 5.81 6.71 -2.09
CA ILE A 46 5.88 5.27 -1.82
C ILE A 46 4.66 4.59 -2.42
N PRO A 47 4.85 3.74 -3.45
CA PRO A 47 3.73 2.97 -4.00
C PRO A 47 3.20 1.98 -2.96
N VAL A 48 1.89 1.92 -2.81
CA VAL A 48 1.25 1.07 -1.81
C VAL A 48 0.34 0.07 -2.50
N PHE A 49 0.44 -1.18 -2.07
CA PHE A 49 -0.41 -2.27 -2.52
C PHE A 49 -1.43 -2.53 -1.42
N ILE A 50 -2.71 -2.48 -1.76
CA ILE A 50 -3.75 -2.71 -0.77
C ILE A 50 -4.44 -4.04 -1.06
N ILE A 51 -4.60 -4.85 -0.03
CA ILE A 51 -5.30 -6.12 -0.13
C ILE A 51 -6.43 -6.10 0.88
N ASP A 52 -7.66 -6.17 0.36
CA ASP A 52 -8.85 -6.13 1.21
C ASP A 52 -9.36 -7.55 1.40
N LYS A 53 -9.19 -8.07 2.61
CA LYS A 53 -9.62 -9.43 2.93
C LYS A 53 -10.96 -9.47 3.62
N ARG A 54 -11.64 -8.34 3.74
CA ARG A 54 -12.91 -8.29 4.44
C ARG A 54 -14.00 -9.09 3.74
N ASP A 55 -13.91 -9.22 2.42
CA ASP A 55 -14.90 -9.93 1.64
C ASP A 55 -14.68 -11.43 1.60
N SER A 56 -13.61 -11.90 2.23
CA SER A 56 -13.30 -13.32 2.23
C SER A 56 -14.22 -14.07 3.17
N SER A 57 -14.91 -15.06 2.66
CA SER A 57 -15.80 -15.87 3.49
C SER A 57 -15.02 -16.76 4.46
N TYR A 58 -13.73 -16.92 4.23
CA TYR A 58 -12.89 -17.73 5.09
C TYR A 58 -12.31 -16.95 6.25
N ASN A 59 -12.36 -15.64 6.18
CA ASN A 59 -11.70 -14.82 7.16
C ASN A 59 -12.74 -14.08 7.99
N ALA A 60 -13.00 -14.61 9.16
CA ALA A 60 -14.00 -14.00 10.05
C ALA A 60 -13.56 -12.61 10.52
N PHE A 61 -12.27 -12.31 10.47
CA PHE A 61 -11.76 -11.06 10.99
C PHE A 61 -11.52 -10.01 9.91
N GLY A 62 -11.59 -10.39 8.65
CA GLY A 62 -11.56 -9.47 7.53
C GLY A 62 -10.72 -8.23 7.70
N GLU A 63 -9.44 -8.31 7.41
CA GLU A 63 -8.54 -7.16 7.53
C GLU A 63 -8.15 -6.61 6.18
N ILE A 64 -7.87 -5.31 6.15
CA ILE A 64 -7.31 -4.64 4.99
C ILE A 64 -5.82 -4.49 5.26
N GLU A 65 -4.99 -4.97 4.34
CA GLU A 65 -3.54 -4.96 4.51
C GLU A 65 -2.90 -4.05 3.49
N LEU A 66 -1.93 -3.25 3.96
CA LEU A 66 -1.16 -2.37 3.09
C LEU A 66 0.25 -2.91 2.98
N TYR A 67 0.73 -3.02 1.75
CA TYR A 67 2.06 -3.54 1.46
C TYR A 67 2.86 -2.52 0.67
N VAL A 68 4.16 -2.47 0.93
CA VAL A 68 5.07 -1.66 0.14
C VAL A 68 6.27 -2.52 -0.23
N HIS A 69 6.99 -2.10 -1.26
CA HIS A 69 8.21 -2.79 -1.66
C HIS A 69 9.22 -2.72 -0.51
N GLN A 70 10.00 -3.79 -0.35
CA GLN A 70 10.95 -3.88 0.76
C GLN A 70 11.92 -2.71 0.82
N ASN A 71 12.19 -2.08 -0.32
CA ASN A 71 13.09 -0.93 -0.35
C ASN A 71 12.50 0.28 0.36
N PHE A 72 11.18 0.31 0.56
CA PHE A 72 10.50 1.43 1.20
C PHE A 72 10.03 1.11 2.60
N ILE A 73 10.29 -0.11 3.09
CA ILE A 73 9.68 -0.56 4.33
C ILE A 73 10.05 0.32 5.52
N LEU A 74 11.30 0.72 5.63
CA LEU A 74 11.73 1.54 6.75
C LEU A 74 11.12 2.92 6.70
N LYS A 75 11.09 3.52 5.52
CA LYS A 75 10.49 4.84 5.38
C LYS A 75 8.99 4.79 5.64
N ALA A 76 8.33 3.77 5.13
CA ALA A 76 6.89 3.62 5.32
C ALA A 76 6.55 3.45 6.79
N LYS A 77 7.28 2.61 7.49
CA LYS A 77 7.05 2.40 8.91
C LYS A 77 7.29 3.67 9.71
N TYR A 78 8.32 4.41 9.34
CA TYR A 78 8.60 5.66 10.00
C TYR A 78 7.44 6.65 9.85
N LEU A 79 6.92 6.77 8.63
CA LEU A 79 5.84 7.69 8.36
C LEU A 79 4.58 7.31 9.10
N ILE A 80 4.25 6.03 9.13
CA ILE A 80 3.08 5.55 9.84
C ILE A 80 3.22 5.78 11.34
N SER A 81 4.41 5.51 11.86
CA SER A 81 4.67 5.70 13.29
C SER A 81 4.53 7.18 13.67
N LYS A 82 5.02 8.06 12.79
CA LYS A 82 4.95 9.49 13.05
C LYS A 82 3.51 9.98 13.12
N GLU A 83 2.64 9.41 12.28
CA GLU A 83 1.23 9.80 12.31
C GLU A 83 0.56 9.44 13.62
N ASN A 84 1.01 8.38 14.25
CA ASN A 84 0.40 7.92 15.49
C ASN A 84 0.82 8.73 16.71
N GLU A 85 1.74 9.64 16.51
CA GLU A 85 2.13 10.55 17.58
C GLU A 85 1.24 11.78 17.58
#